data_052e8286c864eb132b415b8daf341dd6
#
_entry.id   052e8286c864eb132b415b8daf341dd6
#
_cell.length_a   1.000
_cell.length_b   1.000
_cell.length_c   1.000
_cell.angle_alpha   90.00
_cell.angle_beta   90.00
_cell.angle_gamma   90.00
#
_symmetry.space_group_name_H-M   'P 1'
#
loop_
_entity.id
_entity.type
_entity.pdbx_description
1 polymer ?
#
loop_
_entity_poly.entity_id
_entity_poly.type
_entity_poly.pdbx_seq_one_letter_code
_entity_poly.pdbx_strand_id
1 'polypeptide(L)'
;MRYSGQILTALLMLLAAVSCGRQGDGALRYGFPDIIDISLTPDSTVRKAGCFTDAGSWMGFTLPQRDRWVNGFCGPFSIEHRRWAAKSAVTVRLAGDEGEMQPDSVTYFPGEVYMASSSDAGRIEQRMVFASASTALLTVESGADRGLVFTGEEWNGRARLSLEGRTVTVELPEGETVLLTFGPEAVLECDGRNYTARTPEGCGLVRVALSFIYEGDAVEGVMREARALLTAPEAAVKASADRWEGYLNRVLRDDMPKEYDRVAVKSVVTLMSNWRAARGDLLHEGVIPSHSVTYFTGFWAWDSWRFSAALARFAPELARNNIRAMFDYQQPDGMVIDCIYTDSRWNNARDSKPPLACWAVDEILTYAGDTAFVREMYPKLLAYYKWWFAKRDHNGNGMCEFGSTDGTLEAAGWESGMDNAIRFDEARMLRNGPDAWSLDQESVDLNAYLAFEARLLRKFAVLIGEDFDAPDHSAEVAEYFFDPEIGYFCDRKLADGSFIAEPACEGYTPFWVEIASQEQMDQALRLLTDPAKFSTYIPFPTAAADNPKCSPDGYWRGPIWLDQTYQAIRGLRNYGYGDLADEYTRQVFERCDGLTGDAPIHENYGTHTGERLQASHFSWSASHLLMMYEDYRK
;
A
#
# COMPACT_ATOMS: atom_id res chain seq x y z
N MET A 1 -31.11 -19.42 -30.95
CA MET A 1 -30.94 -18.07 -30.41
C MET A 1 -32.08 -17.71 -29.46
N ARG A 2 -32.21 -18.38 -28.31
CA ARG A 2 -33.21 -18.04 -27.24
C ARG A 2 -32.75 -18.47 -25.82
N TYR A 3 -31.47 -18.80 -25.61
CA TYR A 3 -30.95 -19.22 -24.31
C TYR A 3 -30.00 -18.21 -23.65
N SER A 4 -29.49 -17.19 -24.38
CA SER A 4 -28.57 -16.18 -23.83
C SER A 4 -29.25 -15.05 -23.04
N GLY A 5 -30.57 -14.86 -23.21
CA GLY A 5 -31.32 -13.82 -22.50
C GLY A 5 -31.76 -14.20 -21.09
N GLN A 6 -31.92 -15.47 -20.81
CA GLN A 6 -32.39 -15.94 -19.49
C GLN A 6 -31.28 -16.05 -18.46
N ILE A 7 -30.04 -16.34 -18.88
CA ILE A 7 -28.87 -16.41 -17.98
C ILE A 7 -28.46 -15.00 -17.53
N LEU A 8 -28.53 -14.00 -18.44
CA LEU A 8 -28.20 -12.60 -18.07
C LEU A 8 -29.25 -11.99 -17.15
N THR A 9 -30.55 -12.36 -17.33
CA THR A 9 -31.64 -11.89 -16.46
C THR A 9 -31.60 -12.59 -15.09
N ALA A 10 -31.18 -13.84 -15.01
CA ALA A 10 -30.98 -14.56 -13.74
C ALA A 10 -29.77 -14.02 -12.97
N LEU A 11 -28.67 -13.66 -13.64
CA LEU A 11 -27.48 -13.06 -13.01
C LEU A 11 -27.78 -11.63 -12.48
N LEU A 12 -28.54 -10.84 -13.25
CA LEU A 12 -29.01 -9.52 -12.83
C LEU A 12 -30.06 -9.62 -11.69
N MET A 13 -30.91 -10.65 -11.68
CA MET A 13 -31.85 -10.89 -10.58
C MET A 13 -31.17 -11.46 -9.33
N LEU A 14 -30.07 -12.22 -9.46
CA LEU A 14 -29.27 -12.68 -8.29
C LEU A 14 -28.51 -11.50 -7.66
N LEU A 15 -27.94 -10.59 -8.46
CA LEU A 15 -27.36 -9.34 -7.98
C LEU A 15 -28.43 -8.42 -7.34
N ALA A 16 -29.64 -8.39 -7.90
CA ALA A 16 -30.78 -7.64 -7.32
C ALA A 16 -31.37 -8.33 -6.07
N ALA A 17 -31.35 -9.65 -5.97
CA ALA A 17 -31.85 -10.38 -4.80
C ALA A 17 -30.89 -10.29 -3.58
N VAL A 18 -29.57 -10.20 -3.82
CA VAL A 18 -28.60 -9.86 -2.77
C VAL A 18 -28.77 -8.41 -2.31
N SER A 19 -29.24 -7.50 -3.20
CA SER A 19 -29.54 -6.10 -2.92
C SER A 19 -30.86 -5.89 -2.16
N CYS A 20 -31.87 -6.76 -2.31
CA CYS A 20 -33.20 -6.52 -1.72
C CYS A 20 -33.35 -6.91 -0.23
N GLY A 21 -32.36 -7.58 0.37
CA GLY A 21 -32.39 -7.95 1.79
C GLY A 21 -31.62 -7.03 2.74
N ARG A 22 -30.79 -6.11 2.19
CA ARG A 22 -29.91 -5.22 2.96
C ARG A 22 -29.95 -3.79 2.42
N GLN A 23 -31.11 -3.15 2.43
CA GLN A 23 -31.18 -1.70 2.16
C GLN A 23 -30.58 -0.96 3.38
N GLY A 24 -29.32 -0.51 3.27
CA GLY A 24 -28.73 0.45 4.18
C GLY A 24 -27.23 0.32 4.45
N ASP A 25 -26.68 -0.90 4.53
CA ASP A 25 -25.32 -1.09 5.01
C ASP A 25 -24.42 -1.71 3.93
N GLY A 26 -23.49 -0.95 3.35
CA GLY A 26 -22.42 -1.45 2.50
C GLY A 26 -22.68 -1.46 0.98
N ALA A 27 -23.59 -0.64 0.47
CA ALA A 27 -23.99 -0.65 -0.94
C ALA A 27 -22.86 -0.29 -1.91
N LEU A 28 -22.00 0.69 -1.57
CA LEU A 28 -20.91 1.13 -2.46
C LEU A 28 -19.86 0.05 -2.66
N ARG A 29 -19.40 -0.61 -1.59
CA ARG A 29 -18.35 -1.62 -1.67
C ARG A 29 -18.72 -2.80 -2.56
N TYR A 30 -20.01 -3.20 -2.56
CA TYR A 30 -20.53 -4.26 -3.42
C TYR A 30 -20.68 -3.84 -4.88
N GLY A 31 -20.61 -2.54 -5.18
CA GLY A 31 -20.52 -2.02 -6.54
C GLY A 31 -19.18 -2.30 -7.23
N PHE A 32 -18.18 -2.80 -6.50
CA PHE A 32 -16.84 -3.11 -7.01
C PHE A 32 -16.46 -4.58 -6.76
N PRO A 33 -17.15 -5.56 -7.39
CA PRO A 33 -16.78 -6.97 -7.31
C PRO A 33 -15.43 -7.21 -8.00
N ASP A 34 -14.72 -8.24 -7.56
CA ASP A 34 -13.43 -8.65 -8.10
C ASP A 34 -12.45 -7.48 -8.24
N ILE A 35 -12.36 -6.69 -7.16
CA ILE A 35 -11.58 -5.44 -7.18
C ILE A 35 -10.10 -5.70 -7.47
N ILE A 36 -9.55 -6.78 -6.94
CA ILE A 36 -8.19 -7.28 -7.21
C ILE A 36 -8.25 -8.81 -7.28
N ASP A 37 -7.59 -9.40 -8.27
CA ASP A 37 -7.41 -10.85 -8.32
C ASP A 37 -6.38 -11.31 -7.27
N ILE A 38 -6.84 -12.12 -6.33
CA ILE A 38 -6.06 -12.79 -5.28
C ILE A 38 -6.23 -14.31 -5.34
N SER A 39 -6.57 -14.84 -6.51
CA SER A 39 -6.81 -16.27 -6.70
C SER A 39 -5.51 -17.05 -6.61
N LEU A 40 -5.32 -17.76 -5.51
CA LEU A 40 -4.15 -18.60 -5.25
C LEU A 40 -4.51 -19.74 -4.29
N THR A 41 -4.46 -20.98 -4.78
CA THR A 41 -4.48 -22.16 -3.92
C THR A 41 -3.04 -22.54 -3.55
N PRO A 42 -2.61 -22.38 -2.29
CA PRO A 42 -1.22 -22.53 -1.92
C PRO A 42 -0.72 -23.97 -1.94
N ASP A 43 0.59 -24.08 -2.06
CA ASP A 43 1.37 -25.24 -1.70
C ASP A 43 2.53 -24.83 -0.79
N SER A 44 3.29 -25.81 -0.30
CA SER A 44 4.36 -25.57 0.68
C SER A 44 5.53 -24.73 0.15
N THR A 45 5.59 -24.45 -1.15
CA THR A 45 6.70 -23.72 -1.79
C THR A 45 6.39 -22.24 -2.02
N VAL A 46 5.10 -21.87 -2.05
CA VAL A 46 4.66 -20.50 -2.31
C VAL A 46 5.00 -19.58 -1.13
N ARG A 47 5.81 -18.55 -1.39
CA ARG A 47 6.25 -17.53 -0.41
C ARG A 47 5.79 -16.11 -0.76
N LYS A 48 5.18 -15.92 -1.92
CA LYS A 48 4.68 -14.64 -2.41
C LYS A 48 3.19 -14.80 -2.69
N ALA A 49 2.37 -13.94 -2.11
CA ALA A 49 0.92 -13.99 -2.30
C ALA A 49 0.32 -12.60 -2.12
N GLY A 50 -0.50 -12.18 -3.10
CA GLY A 50 -1.48 -11.13 -2.85
C GLY A 50 -2.61 -11.71 -2.03
N CYS A 51 -2.99 -11.05 -0.93
CA CYS A 51 -3.94 -11.57 0.02
C CYS A 51 -5.06 -10.58 0.32
N PHE A 52 -6.24 -11.09 0.66
CA PHE A 52 -7.20 -10.36 1.46
C PHE A 52 -6.66 -10.24 2.89
N THR A 53 -6.39 -9.02 3.30
CA THR A 53 -6.00 -8.65 4.66
C THR A 53 -6.53 -7.25 4.93
N ASP A 54 -6.91 -6.94 6.17
CA ASP A 54 -7.56 -5.70 6.55
C ASP A 54 -7.37 -5.42 8.05
N ALA A 55 -7.81 -4.25 8.51
CA ALA A 55 -7.77 -3.83 9.91
C ALA A 55 -6.39 -3.90 10.58
N GLY A 56 -5.32 -3.77 9.80
CA GLY A 56 -3.95 -3.81 10.30
C GLY A 56 -3.40 -5.23 10.54
N SER A 57 -4.08 -6.27 10.06
CA SER A 57 -3.66 -7.65 10.32
C SER A 57 -2.34 -8.00 9.63
N TRP A 58 -1.52 -8.80 10.31
CA TRP A 58 -0.32 -9.44 9.78
C TRP A 58 -0.58 -10.81 9.15
N MET A 59 -1.85 -11.20 9.06
CA MET A 59 -2.31 -12.41 8.39
C MET A 59 -3.20 -12.05 7.19
N GLY A 60 -3.19 -12.93 6.18
CA GLY A 60 -4.03 -12.77 5.01
C GLY A 60 -4.58 -14.10 4.49
N PHE A 61 -5.58 -13.99 3.63
CA PHE A 61 -6.23 -15.12 2.98
C PHE A 61 -6.25 -14.91 1.48
N THR A 62 -6.27 -16.02 0.71
CA THR A 62 -6.48 -15.98 -0.73
C THR A 62 -7.76 -16.70 -1.12
N LEU A 63 -8.23 -16.43 -2.32
CA LEU A 63 -9.35 -17.14 -2.91
C LEU A 63 -8.85 -18.41 -3.62
N PRO A 64 -9.53 -19.56 -3.48
CA PRO A 64 -9.11 -20.79 -4.13
C PRO A 64 -9.25 -20.69 -5.65
N GLN A 65 -8.25 -21.19 -6.37
CA GLN A 65 -8.30 -21.35 -7.83
C GLN A 65 -9.31 -22.43 -8.22
N ARG A 66 -10.04 -22.23 -9.32
CA ARG A 66 -11.08 -23.18 -9.79
C ARG A 66 -10.54 -24.56 -10.16
N ASP A 67 -9.35 -24.62 -10.70
CA ASP A 67 -8.65 -25.85 -11.11
C ASP A 67 -7.93 -26.55 -9.93
N ARG A 68 -7.81 -25.87 -8.78
CA ARG A 68 -7.23 -26.39 -7.52
C ARG A 68 -8.18 -26.07 -6.36
N TRP A 69 -9.44 -26.38 -6.55
CA TRP A 69 -10.52 -25.98 -5.66
C TRP A 69 -10.37 -26.51 -4.23
N VAL A 70 -10.65 -25.65 -3.28
CA VAL A 70 -10.82 -25.93 -1.85
C VAL A 70 -12.10 -25.21 -1.42
N ASN A 71 -13.01 -25.91 -0.74
CA ASN A 71 -14.26 -25.29 -0.28
C ASN A 71 -14.07 -24.53 1.03
N GLY A 72 -13.20 -23.53 1.03
CA GLY A 72 -12.83 -22.64 2.12
C GLY A 72 -11.84 -21.59 1.64
N PHE A 73 -11.71 -20.48 2.35
CA PHE A 73 -10.67 -19.47 2.06
C PHE A 73 -9.29 -20.06 2.34
N CYS A 74 -8.36 -19.86 1.43
CA CYS A 74 -7.00 -20.39 1.55
C CYS A 74 -6.18 -19.59 2.57
N GLY A 75 -5.47 -20.29 3.44
CA GLY A 75 -4.66 -19.66 4.48
C GLY A 75 -5.04 -20.05 5.90
N PRO A 76 -4.62 -19.28 6.91
CA PRO A 76 -3.98 -17.97 6.81
C PRO A 76 -2.53 -18.02 6.29
N PHE A 77 -2.11 -16.90 5.69
CA PHE A 77 -0.74 -16.62 5.28
C PHE A 77 -0.13 -15.57 6.20
N SER A 78 0.99 -15.89 6.84
CA SER A 78 1.75 -14.95 7.66
C SER A 78 2.54 -14.01 6.76
N ILE A 79 2.19 -12.72 6.79
CA ILE A 79 2.83 -11.68 5.97
C ILE A 79 4.24 -11.42 6.47
N GLU A 80 4.47 -11.41 7.78
CA GLU A 80 5.79 -11.21 8.36
C GLU A 80 6.74 -12.38 8.08
N HIS A 81 6.29 -13.61 8.33
CA HIS A 81 7.13 -14.80 8.23
C HIS A 81 7.08 -15.48 6.86
N ARG A 82 6.26 -14.96 5.92
CA ARG A 82 6.18 -15.44 4.53
C ARG A 82 5.86 -16.93 4.41
N ARG A 83 4.83 -17.39 5.12
CA ARG A 83 4.45 -18.81 5.15
C ARG A 83 2.96 -19.01 5.36
N TRP A 84 2.49 -20.14 4.89
CA TRP A 84 1.13 -20.61 5.08
C TRP A 84 1.00 -21.42 6.37
N ALA A 85 0.00 -21.12 7.18
CA ALA A 85 -0.34 -21.93 8.34
C ALA A 85 -1.06 -23.22 7.92
N ALA A 86 -1.92 -23.11 6.90
CA ALA A 86 -2.63 -24.22 6.28
C ALA A 86 -2.88 -23.93 4.81
N LYS A 87 -3.29 -24.92 4.01
CA LYS A 87 -3.88 -24.69 2.69
C LYS A 87 -5.22 -23.96 2.85
N SER A 88 -6.07 -24.45 3.78
CA SER A 88 -7.25 -23.74 4.30
C SER A 88 -7.48 -24.15 5.76
N ALA A 89 -7.54 -23.17 6.66
CA ALA A 89 -7.77 -23.44 8.08
C ALA A 89 -9.19 -23.96 8.35
N VAL A 90 -10.16 -23.57 7.53
CA VAL A 90 -11.57 -23.95 7.66
C VAL A 90 -12.12 -24.26 6.27
N THR A 91 -12.36 -25.54 6.00
CA THR A 91 -13.16 -26.00 4.87
C THR A 91 -14.53 -26.44 5.37
N VAL A 92 -15.54 -26.40 4.51
CA VAL A 92 -16.90 -26.76 4.88
C VAL A 92 -17.57 -27.64 3.82
N ARG A 93 -18.39 -28.59 4.26
CA ARG A 93 -19.24 -29.40 3.40
C ARG A 93 -20.57 -29.73 4.09
N LEU A 94 -21.56 -30.16 3.32
CA LEU A 94 -22.83 -30.65 3.86
C LEU A 94 -22.64 -32.03 4.51
N ALA A 95 -23.29 -32.26 5.64
CA ALA A 95 -23.22 -33.54 6.35
C ALA A 95 -23.85 -34.67 5.49
N GLY A 96 -23.14 -35.79 5.41
CA GLY A 96 -23.57 -36.95 4.62
C GLY A 96 -23.47 -36.73 3.09
N ASP A 97 -22.85 -35.64 2.64
CA ASP A 97 -22.53 -35.43 1.23
C ASP A 97 -21.09 -35.91 0.97
N GLU A 98 -20.93 -36.89 0.09
CA GLU A 98 -19.63 -37.38 -0.36
C GLU A 98 -19.21 -36.76 -1.71
N GLY A 99 -20.09 -35.93 -2.32
CA GLY A 99 -19.82 -35.21 -3.55
C GLY A 99 -18.86 -34.03 -3.35
N GLU A 100 -18.12 -33.70 -4.37
CA GLU A 100 -17.29 -32.48 -4.37
C GLU A 100 -18.16 -31.25 -4.53
N MET A 101 -18.01 -30.27 -3.63
CA MET A 101 -18.60 -28.94 -3.78
C MET A 101 -17.97 -28.23 -4.98
N GLN A 102 -18.79 -27.75 -5.91
CA GLN A 102 -18.31 -27.02 -7.10
C GLN A 102 -18.47 -25.50 -6.91
N PRO A 103 -17.51 -24.68 -7.37
CA PRO A 103 -17.57 -23.23 -7.22
C PRO A 103 -18.67 -22.61 -8.09
N ASP A 104 -19.61 -21.92 -7.48
CA ASP A 104 -20.60 -21.09 -8.16
C ASP A 104 -20.06 -19.65 -8.36
N SER A 105 -19.56 -19.04 -7.29
CA SER A 105 -19.06 -17.66 -7.27
C SER A 105 -17.91 -17.54 -6.28
N VAL A 106 -16.90 -16.75 -6.66
CA VAL A 106 -15.76 -16.39 -5.80
C VAL A 106 -15.44 -14.93 -6.09
N THR A 107 -15.48 -14.06 -5.08
CA THR A 107 -15.42 -12.61 -5.30
C THR A 107 -14.68 -11.88 -4.16
N TYR A 108 -13.82 -10.92 -4.51
CA TYR A 108 -13.22 -9.97 -3.60
C TYR A 108 -13.88 -8.60 -3.71
N PHE A 109 -14.61 -8.20 -2.67
CA PHE A 109 -15.15 -6.86 -2.49
C PHE A 109 -14.24 -6.02 -1.58
N PRO A 110 -14.26 -4.68 -1.65
CA PRO A 110 -13.57 -3.85 -0.66
C PRO A 110 -13.98 -4.22 0.77
N GLY A 111 -13.03 -4.79 1.55
CA GLY A 111 -13.22 -5.20 2.94
C GLY A 111 -13.95 -6.51 3.18
N GLU A 112 -14.27 -7.29 2.15
CA GLU A 112 -14.94 -8.59 2.30
C GLU A 112 -14.54 -9.54 1.17
N VAL A 113 -14.32 -10.81 1.49
CA VAL A 113 -14.26 -11.89 0.52
C VAL A 113 -15.48 -12.79 0.63
N TYR A 114 -15.98 -13.22 -0.52
CA TYR A 114 -17.18 -14.05 -0.66
C TYR A 114 -16.91 -15.23 -1.56
N MET A 115 -17.45 -16.37 -1.19
CA MET A 115 -17.52 -17.53 -2.08
C MET A 115 -18.84 -18.28 -1.89
N ALA A 116 -19.34 -18.87 -2.97
CA ALA A 116 -20.47 -19.79 -2.96
C ALA A 116 -20.11 -21.05 -3.73
N SER A 117 -20.60 -22.17 -3.25
CA SER A 117 -20.39 -23.48 -3.87
C SER A 117 -21.63 -24.35 -3.72
N SER A 118 -21.82 -25.28 -4.64
CA SER A 118 -22.96 -26.18 -4.69
C SER A 118 -22.54 -27.63 -4.94
N SER A 119 -23.36 -28.57 -4.45
CA SER A 119 -23.38 -29.96 -4.82
C SER A 119 -24.83 -30.41 -5.05
N ASP A 120 -25.06 -31.69 -5.37
CA ASP A 120 -26.41 -32.24 -5.48
C ASP A 120 -27.18 -32.17 -4.13
N ALA A 121 -26.46 -32.06 -3.01
CA ALA A 121 -27.02 -31.99 -1.68
C ALA A 121 -27.44 -30.58 -1.22
N GLY A 122 -26.99 -29.54 -1.91
CA GLY A 122 -27.32 -28.15 -1.60
C GLY A 122 -26.20 -27.15 -1.85
N ARG A 123 -26.41 -25.94 -1.38
CA ARG A 123 -25.51 -24.79 -1.57
C ARG A 123 -24.97 -24.28 -0.23
N ILE A 124 -23.71 -23.85 -0.23
CA ILE A 124 -23.03 -23.18 0.88
C ILE A 124 -22.52 -21.82 0.43
N GLU A 125 -22.73 -20.79 1.23
CA GLU A 125 -22.16 -19.46 1.06
C GLU A 125 -21.21 -19.15 2.22
N GLN A 126 -20.07 -18.51 1.91
CA GLN A 126 -19.04 -18.16 2.87
C GLN A 126 -18.66 -16.68 2.68
N ARG A 127 -18.55 -15.96 3.80
CA ARG A 127 -18.11 -14.55 3.82
C ARG A 127 -17.06 -14.38 4.91
N MET A 128 -16.04 -13.57 4.64
CA MET A 128 -15.03 -13.24 5.64
C MET A 128 -14.78 -11.75 5.67
N VAL A 129 -14.74 -11.19 6.88
CA VAL A 129 -14.31 -9.81 7.18
C VAL A 129 -13.31 -9.83 8.33
N PHE A 130 -12.42 -8.85 8.39
CA PHE A 130 -11.59 -8.64 9.58
C PHE A 130 -12.35 -7.79 10.60
N ALA A 131 -12.48 -8.30 11.81
CA ALA A 131 -13.06 -7.59 12.95
C ALA A 131 -12.01 -6.72 13.66
N SER A 132 -10.73 -7.15 13.64
CA SER A 132 -9.57 -6.45 14.19
C SER A 132 -8.29 -6.92 13.51
N ALA A 133 -7.15 -6.37 13.91
CA ALA A 133 -5.84 -6.83 13.47
C ALA A 133 -5.55 -8.30 13.83
N SER A 134 -6.16 -8.79 14.91
CA SER A 134 -5.93 -10.13 15.44
C SER A 134 -7.01 -11.14 15.06
N THR A 135 -8.17 -10.72 14.53
CA THR A 135 -9.30 -11.64 14.36
C THR A 135 -10.09 -11.37 13.08
N ALA A 136 -10.24 -12.41 12.25
CA ALA A 136 -11.18 -12.45 11.14
C ALA A 136 -12.46 -13.23 11.53
N LEU A 137 -13.61 -12.82 11.04
CA LEU A 137 -14.91 -13.48 11.21
C LEU A 137 -15.31 -14.14 9.90
N LEU A 138 -15.39 -15.47 9.92
CA LEU A 138 -15.99 -16.28 8.86
C LEU A 138 -17.46 -16.54 9.19
N THR A 139 -18.35 -16.18 8.27
CA THR A 139 -19.78 -16.53 8.30
C THR A 139 -20.06 -17.55 7.22
N VAL A 140 -20.70 -18.65 7.58
CA VAL A 140 -21.09 -19.74 6.67
C VAL A 140 -22.60 -19.90 6.71
N GLU A 141 -23.25 -19.82 5.56
CA GLU A 141 -24.70 -19.98 5.41
C GLU A 141 -25.02 -21.13 4.46
N SER A 142 -26.06 -21.91 4.80
CA SER A 142 -26.59 -22.98 3.95
C SER A 142 -28.11 -22.98 4.03
N GLY A 143 -28.77 -23.07 2.86
CA GLY A 143 -30.22 -23.31 2.78
C GLY A 143 -30.63 -24.77 2.83
N ALA A 144 -29.69 -25.71 3.03
CA ALA A 144 -29.99 -27.11 3.08
C ALA A 144 -30.47 -27.54 4.48
N ASP A 145 -31.39 -28.51 4.55
CA ASP A 145 -31.85 -29.10 5.83
C ASP A 145 -30.76 -29.96 6.52
N ARG A 146 -29.59 -30.08 5.90
CA ARG A 146 -28.46 -30.88 6.40
C ARG A 146 -27.57 -30.02 7.30
N GLY A 147 -26.94 -30.68 8.29
CA GLY A 147 -25.89 -30.05 9.09
C GLY A 147 -24.64 -29.75 8.27
N LEU A 148 -23.75 -28.96 8.81
CA LEU A 148 -22.45 -28.60 8.23
C LEU A 148 -21.32 -29.39 8.92
N VAL A 149 -20.30 -29.73 8.15
CA VAL A 149 -19.06 -30.34 8.64
C VAL A 149 -17.89 -29.50 8.26
N PHE A 150 -17.14 -29.05 9.25
CA PHE A 150 -15.93 -28.22 9.10
C PHE A 150 -14.69 -29.04 9.41
N THR A 151 -13.64 -28.84 8.62
CA THR A 151 -12.30 -29.41 8.83
C THR A 151 -11.23 -28.41 8.41
N GLY A 152 -9.99 -28.62 8.83
CA GLY A 152 -8.83 -27.94 8.25
C GLY A 152 -8.18 -28.81 7.18
N GLU A 153 -7.53 -28.19 6.20
CA GLU A 153 -6.84 -28.89 5.13
C GLU A 153 -5.36 -28.52 5.07
N GLU A 154 -4.51 -29.55 5.07
CA GLU A 154 -3.04 -29.46 4.92
C GLU A 154 -2.37 -28.47 5.89
N TRP A 155 -2.49 -28.71 7.19
CA TRP A 155 -1.62 -28.06 8.17
C TRP A 155 -0.17 -28.46 7.89
N ASN A 156 0.74 -27.51 8.01
CA ASN A 156 2.15 -27.77 7.75
C ASN A 156 2.66 -28.89 8.69
N GLY A 157 2.68 -30.13 8.34
CA GLY A 157 2.91 -31.40 9.05
C GLY A 157 3.60 -31.42 10.42
N ARG A 158 3.85 -30.27 11.05
CA ARG A 158 4.44 -30.04 12.37
C ARG A 158 3.50 -29.31 13.33
N ALA A 159 2.37 -28.78 12.85
CA ALA A 159 1.39 -28.10 13.69
C ALA A 159 0.83 -29.08 14.75
N ARG A 160 0.58 -28.57 15.94
CA ARG A 160 -0.10 -29.29 17.02
C ARG A 160 -1.46 -28.68 17.25
N LEU A 161 -2.49 -29.53 17.26
CA LEU A 161 -3.85 -29.09 17.51
C LEU A 161 -4.28 -29.53 18.92
N SER A 162 -4.98 -28.67 19.62
CA SER A 162 -5.65 -28.96 20.87
C SER A 162 -7.04 -28.35 20.87
N LEU A 163 -7.94 -28.92 21.70
CA LEU A 163 -9.32 -28.46 21.80
C LEU A 163 -9.65 -28.08 23.25
N GLU A 164 -10.11 -26.86 23.43
CA GLU A 164 -10.66 -26.39 24.70
C GLU A 164 -12.05 -25.77 24.47
N GLY A 165 -13.07 -26.41 24.96
CA GLY A 165 -14.47 -26.02 24.77
C GLY A 165 -14.85 -26.01 23.29
N ARG A 166 -14.99 -24.82 22.69
CA ARG A 166 -15.29 -24.62 21.26
C ARG A 166 -14.15 -23.97 20.49
N THR A 167 -12.95 -23.94 21.05
CA THR A 167 -11.77 -23.35 20.42
C THR A 167 -10.76 -24.46 20.09
N VAL A 168 -10.43 -24.58 18.81
CA VAL A 168 -9.29 -25.36 18.35
C VAL A 168 -8.08 -24.42 18.32
N THR A 169 -7.05 -24.78 19.08
CA THR A 169 -5.76 -24.09 19.07
C THR A 169 -4.82 -24.83 18.14
N VAL A 170 -4.22 -24.12 17.20
CA VAL A 170 -3.24 -24.62 16.25
C VAL A 170 -1.90 -23.94 16.53
N GLU A 171 -1.00 -24.66 17.19
CA GLU A 171 0.37 -24.18 17.44
C GLU A 171 1.26 -24.51 16.25
N LEU A 172 1.83 -23.47 15.64
CA LEU A 172 2.79 -23.60 14.55
C LEU A 172 4.22 -23.69 15.08
N PRO A 173 5.14 -24.43 14.41
CA PRO A 173 6.49 -24.69 14.92
C PRO A 173 7.32 -23.44 15.18
N GLU A 174 6.97 -22.35 14.54
CA GLU A 174 7.72 -21.09 14.53
C GLU A 174 7.16 -20.03 15.49
N GLY A 175 6.28 -20.44 16.41
CA GLY A 175 5.78 -19.61 17.52
C GLY A 175 4.46 -18.89 17.26
N GLU A 176 3.92 -18.94 16.04
CA GLU A 176 2.58 -18.41 15.77
C GLU A 176 1.49 -19.40 16.17
N THR A 177 0.37 -18.88 16.66
CA THR A 177 -0.79 -19.70 17.01
C THR A 177 -2.03 -19.20 16.29
N VAL A 178 -2.80 -20.11 15.72
CA VAL A 178 -4.11 -19.82 15.13
C VAL A 178 -5.19 -20.42 16.05
N LEU A 179 -6.16 -19.61 16.41
CA LEU A 179 -7.33 -20.06 17.17
C LEU A 179 -8.55 -20.10 16.25
N LEU A 180 -9.24 -21.22 16.23
CA LEU A 180 -10.52 -21.38 15.53
C LEU A 180 -11.62 -21.53 16.59
N THR A 181 -12.33 -20.44 16.88
CA THR A 181 -13.42 -20.44 17.86
C THR A 181 -14.75 -20.50 17.13
N PHE A 182 -15.51 -21.58 17.37
CA PHE A 182 -16.81 -21.84 16.75
C PHE A 182 -17.97 -21.30 17.59
N GLY A 183 -19.08 -20.98 16.92
CA GLY A 183 -20.35 -20.65 17.55
C GLY A 183 -20.92 -21.79 18.39
N PRO A 184 -21.97 -21.53 19.19
CA PRO A 184 -22.53 -22.53 20.14
C PRO A 184 -23.22 -23.73 19.46
N GLU A 185 -23.53 -23.62 18.18
CA GLU A 185 -24.19 -24.63 17.36
C GLU A 185 -23.27 -25.78 16.97
N ALA A 186 -21.95 -25.62 17.08
CA ALA A 186 -20.99 -26.61 16.64
C ALA A 186 -20.53 -27.54 17.79
N VAL A 187 -20.44 -28.84 17.49
CA VAL A 187 -19.78 -29.86 18.32
C VAL A 187 -18.44 -30.20 17.69
N LEU A 188 -17.37 -30.13 18.48
CA LEU A 188 -15.99 -30.27 18.00
C LEU A 188 -15.32 -31.53 18.55
N GLU A 189 -14.50 -32.14 17.72
CA GLU A 189 -13.58 -33.23 18.03
C GLU A 189 -12.19 -32.87 17.51
N CYS A 190 -11.14 -33.28 18.24
CA CYS A 190 -9.75 -33.08 17.85
C CYS A 190 -8.88 -34.27 18.28
N ASP A 191 -8.04 -34.74 17.38
CA ASP A 191 -7.13 -35.87 17.61
C ASP A 191 -5.65 -35.46 17.81
N GLY A 192 -5.40 -34.17 17.92
CA GLY A 192 -4.06 -33.60 18.07
C GLY A 192 -3.36 -33.25 16.72
N ARG A 193 -3.92 -33.69 15.60
CA ARG A 193 -3.45 -33.37 14.24
C ARG A 193 -4.54 -32.80 13.35
N ASN A 194 -5.77 -33.25 13.56
CA ASN A 194 -6.93 -32.81 12.81
C ASN A 194 -8.04 -32.41 13.76
N TYR A 195 -8.96 -31.61 13.30
CA TYR A 195 -10.21 -31.33 13.99
C TYR A 195 -11.39 -31.57 13.05
N THR A 196 -12.55 -31.83 13.65
CA THR A 196 -13.84 -31.84 12.97
C THR A 196 -14.82 -31.05 13.81
N ALA A 197 -15.53 -30.10 13.21
CA ALA A 197 -16.68 -29.45 13.83
C ALA A 197 -17.95 -29.84 13.05
N ARG A 198 -19.03 -30.19 13.76
CA ARG A 198 -20.29 -30.61 13.17
C ARG A 198 -21.45 -29.82 13.76
N THR A 199 -22.42 -29.45 12.92
CA THR A 199 -23.66 -28.84 13.36
C THR A 199 -24.83 -29.82 13.21
N PRO A 200 -25.92 -29.65 13.98
CA PRO A 200 -27.15 -30.44 13.78
C PRO A 200 -27.81 -30.12 12.43
N GLU A 201 -28.70 -31.00 12.00
CA GLU A 201 -29.59 -30.75 10.86
C GLU A 201 -30.43 -29.49 11.11
N GLY A 202 -30.71 -28.74 10.04
CA GLY A 202 -31.45 -27.49 10.12
C GLY A 202 -30.63 -26.27 10.63
N CYS A 203 -29.35 -26.47 10.98
CA CYS A 203 -28.45 -25.34 11.29
C CYS A 203 -27.94 -24.70 10.02
N GLY A 204 -28.61 -23.65 9.59
CA GLY A 204 -28.29 -22.93 8.33
C GLY A 204 -27.27 -21.83 8.45
N LEU A 205 -26.79 -21.49 9.67
CA LEU A 205 -25.85 -20.36 9.89
C LEU A 205 -24.84 -20.73 10.96
N VAL A 206 -23.55 -20.63 10.60
CA VAL A 206 -22.42 -20.86 11.53
C VAL A 206 -21.44 -19.71 11.42
N ARG A 207 -20.87 -19.31 12.56
CA ARG A 207 -19.81 -18.32 12.63
C ARG A 207 -18.57 -18.89 13.28
N VAL A 208 -17.41 -18.55 12.70
CA VAL A 208 -16.09 -18.95 13.21
C VAL A 208 -15.22 -17.70 13.32
N ALA A 209 -14.68 -17.45 14.51
CA ALA A 209 -13.63 -16.45 14.69
C ALA A 209 -12.27 -17.13 14.47
N LEU A 210 -11.52 -16.63 13.50
CA LEU A 210 -10.14 -17.03 13.22
C LEU A 210 -9.22 -15.96 13.84
N SER A 211 -8.56 -16.30 14.94
CA SER A 211 -7.71 -15.36 15.66
C SER A 211 -6.24 -15.75 15.55
N PHE A 212 -5.37 -14.73 15.53
CA PHE A 212 -3.95 -14.88 15.31
C PHE A 212 -3.20 -14.37 16.53
N ILE A 213 -2.29 -15.18 17.03
CA ILE A 213 -1.45 -14.88 18.19
C ILE A 213 0.00 -15.03 17.75
N TYR A 214 0.77 -14.02 18.03
CA TYR A 214 2.19 -13.99 17.77
C TYR A 214 2.98 -14.03 19.07
N GLU A 215 4.29 -14.25 18.99
CA GLU A 215 5.16 -14.23 20.16
C GLU A 215 5.04 -12.87 20.89
N GLY A 216 4.78 -12.92 22.19
CA GLY A 216 4.58 -11.75 23.04
C GLY A 216 3.14 -11.25 23.16
N ASP A 217 2.20 -11.75 22.37
CA ASP A 217 0.80 -11.35 22.46
C ASP A 217 0.11 -11.92 23.71
N ALA A 218 -0.86 -11.17 24.23
CA ALA A 218 -1.68 -11.58 25.37
C ALA A 218 -2.80 -12.56 24.91
N VAL A 219 -2.50 -13.86 24.88
CA VAL A 219 -3.41 -14.95 24.43
C VAL A 219 -4.83 -14.81 24.99
N GLU A 220 -4.96 -14.57 26.31
CA GLU A 220 -6.26 -14.41 26.95
C GLU A 220 -7.05 -13.19 26.42
N GLY A 221 -6.34 -12.14 26.02
CA GLY A 221 -6.93 -10.95 25.39
C GLY A 221 -7.59 -11.30 24.06
N VAL A 222 -6.86 -11.97 23.18
CA VAL A 222 -7.33 -12.40 21.86
C VAL A 222 -8.48 -13.42 21.98
N MET A 223 -8.36 -14.39 22.89
CA MET A 223 -9.46 -15.36 23.16
C MET A 223 -10.74 -14.68 23.68
N ARG A 224 -10.61 -13.68 24.52
CA ARG A 224 -11.76 -12.91 25.02
C ARG A 224 -12.42 -12.11 23.91
N GLU A 225 -11.63 -11.49 23.02
CA GLU A 225 -12.11 -10.79 21.83
C GLU A 225 -12.88 -11.74 20.91
N ALA A 226 -12.32 -12.89 20.56
CA ALA A 226 -12.98 -13.91 19.73
C ALA A 226 -14.34 -14.35 20.29
N ARG A 227 -14.41 -14.57 21.62
CA ARG A 227 -15.68 -14.93 22.28
C ARG A 227 -16.68 -13.79 22.26
N ALA A 228 -16.24 -12.55 22.48
CA ALA A 228 -17.10 -11.36 22.43
C ALA A 228 -17.63 -11.13 21.01
N LEU A 229 -16.78 -11.31 19.99
CA LEU A 229 -17.14 -11.24 18.59
C LEU A 229 -18.26 -12.21 18.22
N LEU A 230 -18.18 -13.47 18.67
CA LEU A 230 -19.22 -14.48 18.43
C LEU A 230 -20.53 -14.24 19.21
N THR A 231 -20.51 -13.35 20.21
CA THR A 231 -21.71 -12.94 20.92
C THR A 231 -22.50 -11.85 20.17
N ALA A 232 -21.83 -11.00 19.40
CA ALA A 232 -22.44 -9.93 18.62
C ALA A 232 -21.77 -9.77 17.24
N PRO A 233 -21.77 -10.82 16.40
CA PRO A 233 -21.01 -10.85 15.15
C PRO A 233 -21.53 -9.83 14.12
N GLU A 234 -22.82 -9.51 14.13
CA GLU A 234 -23.42 -8.51 13.24
C GLU A 234 -22.84 -7.11 13.47
N ALA A 235 -22.49 -6.78 14.70
CA ALA A 235 -21.88 -5.50 15.04
C ALA A 235 -20.49 -5.35 14.37
N ALA A 236 -19.70 -6.41 14.35
CA ALA A 236 -18.38 -6.40 13.70
C ALA A 236 -18.50 -6.33 12.17
N VAL A 237 -19.42 -7.10 11.58
CA VAL A 237 -19.71 -7.02 10.13
C VAL A 237 -20.14 -5.62 9.76
N LYS A 238 -21.06 -5.02 10.55
CA LYS A 238 -21.50 -3.64 10.33
C LYS A 238 -20.36 -2.64 10.49
N ALA A 239 -19.54 -2.74 11.51
CA ALA A 239 -18.43 -1.82 11.73
C ALA A 239 -17.41 -1.86 10.57
N SER A 240 -17.10 -3.05 10.04
CA SER A 240 -16.28 -3.21 8.84
C SER A 240 -16.95 -2.56 7.62
N ALA A 241 -18.25 -2.80 7.43
CA ALA A 241 -19.01 -2.21 6.33
C ALA A 241 -19.03 -0.68 6.41
N ASP A 242 -19.36 -0.10 7.58
CA ASP A 242 -19.42 1.35 7.80
C ASP A 242 -18.05 2.01 7.55
N ARG A 243 -16.96 1.36 7.97
CA ARG A 243 -15.60 1.83 7.75
C ARG A 243 -15.27 1.91 6.26
N TRP A 244 -15.54 0.87 5.50
CA TRP A 244 -15.29 0.83 4.06
C TRP A 244 -16.18 1.79 3.28
N GLU A 245 -17.48 1.88 3.63
CA GLU A 245 -18.36 2.90 3.07
C GLU A 245 -17.85 4.31 3.36
N GLY A 246 -17.36 4.54 4.58
CA GLY A 246 -16.75 5.81 4.97
C GLY A 246 -15.53 6.17 4.12
N TYR A 247 -14.67 5.20 3.80
CA TYR A 247 -13.52 5.40 2.92
C TYR A 247 -13.95 5.75 1.50
N LEU A 248 -14.84 4.96 0.91
CA LEU A 248 -15.28 5.14 -0.46
C LEU A 248 -16.06 6.44 -0.65
N ASN A 249 -16.91 6.81 0.31
CA ASN A 249 -17.65 8.08 0.28
C ASN A 249 -16.76 9.32 0.32
N ARG A 250 -15.55 9.23 0.92
CA ARG A 250 -14.60 10.34 0.97
C ARG A 250 -13.76 10.47 -0.30
N VAL A 251 -13.59 9.38 -1.02
CA VAL A 251 -12.69 9.28 -2.19
C VAL A 251 -13.45 9.43 -3.49
N LEU A 252 -14.61 8.78 -3.64
CA LEU A 252 -15.34 8.74 -4.90
C LEU A 252 -15.97 10.08 -5.24
N ARG A 253 -15.94 10.43 -6.52
CA ARG A 253 -16.45 11.66 -7.10
C ARG A 253 -17.59 11.35 -8.07
N ASP A 254 -18.65 12.16 -8.04
CA ASP A 254 -19.85 11.98 -8.90
C ASP A 254 -19.58 12.31 -10.38
N ASP A 255 -18.53 13.09 -10.66
CA ASP A 255 -18.20 13.59 -12.00
C ASP A 255 -17.17 12.70 -12.76
N MET A 256 -16.77 11.56 -12.17
CA MET A 256 -15.77 10.67 -12.75
C MET A 256 -16.38 9.55 -13.61
N PRO A 257 -15.68 9.09 -14.66
CA PRO A 257 -16.00 7.84 -15.35
C PRO A 257 -15.92 6.64 -14.39
N LYS A 258 -16.87 5.70 -14.51
CA LYS A 258 -16.96 4.54 -13.61
C LYS A 258 -15.72 3.63 -13.64
N GLU A 259 -15.06 3.53 -14.78
CA GLU A 259 -13.78 2.81 -14.93
C GLU A 259 -12.66 3.46 -14.10
N TYR A 260 -12.68 4.78 -13.93
CA TYR A 260 -11.69 5.50 -13.10
C TYR A 260 -12.05 5.43 -11.62
N ASP A 261 -13.34 5.38 -11.25
CA ASP A 261 -13.76 5.04 -9.88
C ASP A 261 -13.11 3.73 -9.42
N ARG A 262 -13.01 2.73 -10.33
CA ARG A 262 -12.35 1.46 -10.03
C ARG A 262 -10.87 1.63 -9.70
N VAL A 263 -10.14 2.53 -10.37
CA VAL A 263 -8.74 2.84 -10.07
C VAL A 263 -8.61 3.41 -8.64
N ALA A 264 -9.48 4.36 -8.28
CA ALA A 264 -9.49 4.96 -6.94
C ALA A 264 -9.81 3.92 -5.85
N VAL A 265 -10.85 3.10 -6.05
CA VAL A 265 -11.24 2.05 -5.09
C VAL A 265 -10.12 1.01 -4.93
N LYS A 266 -9.51 0.57 -6.04
CA LYS A 266 -8.37 -0.35 -6.03
C LYS A 266 -7.17 0.25 -5.27
N SER A 267 -6.93 1.56 -5.40
CA SER A 267 -5.89 2.26 -4.65
C SER A 267 -6.17 2.25 -3.14
N VAL A 268 -7.40 2.52 -2.72
CA VAL A 268 -7.82 2.39 -1.31
C VAL A 268 -7.66 0.96 -0.81
N VAL A 269 -8.11 -0.05 -1.58
CA VAL A 269 -7.96 -1.47 -1.22
C VAL A 269 -6.48 -1.85 -1.08
N THR A 270 -5.62 -1.38 -1.98
CA THR A 270 -4.17 -1.66 -1.91
C THR A 270 -3.54 -1.06 -0.66
N LEU A 271 -3.83 0.21 -0.33
CA LEU A 271 -3.33 0.86 0.88
C LEU A 271 -3.82 0.15 2.15
N MET A 272 -5.11 -0.17 2.22
CA MET A 272 -5.69 -0.81 3.41
C MET A 272 -5.25 -2.27 3.56
N SER A 273 -4.98 -2.99 2.46
CA SER A 273 -4.40 -4.34 2.52
C SER A 273 -2.92 -4.34 2.91
N ASN A 274 -2.25 -3.19 2.87
CA ASN A 274 -0.87 -2.99 3.34
C ASN A 274 -0.78 -2.29 4.71
N TRP A 275 -1.89 -1.90 5.31
CA TRP A 275 -1.94 -1.43 6.69
C TRP A 275 -1.54 -2.54 7.67
N ARG A 276 -0.64 -2.21 8.62
CA ARG A 276 -0.16 -3.11 9.68
C ARG A 276 -0.30 -2.44 11.02
N ALA A 277 -0.93 -3.13 11.96
CA ALA A 277 -1.01 -2.71 13.36
C ALA A 277 0.39 -2.71 14.00
N ALA A 278 0.55 -1.86 15.02
CA ALA A 278 1.73 -1.82 15.86
C ALA A 278 2.04 -3.21 16.44
N ARG A 279 3.31 -3.61 16.39
CA ARG A 279 3.74 -4.93 16.86
C ARG A 279 5.27 -4.99 17.03
N GLY A 280 5.72 -5.75 18.05
CA GLY A 280 7.16 -5.83 18.35
C GLY A 280 7.73 -4.44 18.62
N ASP A 281 8.77 -4.09 17.88
CA ASP A 281 9.41 -2.78 17.98
C ASP A 281 8.74 -1.70 17.10
N LEU A 282 7.72 -2.01 16.30
CA LEU A 282 6.87 -1.00 15.66
C LEU A 282 5.87 -0.45 16.68
N LEU A 283 6.14 0.77 17.18
CA LEU A 283 5.38 1.39 18.26
C LEU A 283 4.05 2.00 17.81
N HIS A 284 3.93 2.35 16.53
CA HIS A 284 2.71 2.81 15.88
C HIS A 284 2.37 1.94 14.68
N GLU A 285 1.10 1.95 14.31
CA GLU A 285 0.63 1.34 13.07
C GLU A 285 1.10 2.14 11.85
N GLY A 286 1.20 1.48 10.71
CA GLY A 286 1.61 2.11 9.47
C GLY A 286 1.29 1.26 8.25
N VAL A 287 1.79 1.66 7.09
CA VAL A 287 1.59 0.98 5.81
C VAL A 287 2.92 0.49 5.28
N ILE A 288 2.98 -0.79 4.90
CA ILE A 288 4.14 -1.38 4.21
C ILE A 288 4.05 -1.12 2.70
N PRO A 289 5.18 -1.13 1.96
CA PRO A 289 5.15 -0.97 0.51
C PRO A 289 4.34 -2.04 -0.21
N SER A 290 4.49 -3.32 0.16
CA SER A 290 3.72 -4.43 -0.40
C SER A 290 3.73 -5.67 0.49
N HIS A 291 2.55 -6.23 0.75
CA HIS A 291 2.43 -7.52 1.44
C HIS A 291 2.71 -8.73 0.52
N SER A 292 2.83 -8.54 -0.79
CA SER A 292 2.94 -9.66 -1.74
C SER A 292 4.36 -10.19 -1.92
N VAL A 293 5.39 -9.44 -1.51
CA VAL A 293 6.82 -9.80 -1.69
C VAL A 293 7.54 -9.97 -0.35
N THR A 294 8.71 -10.61 -0.38
CA THR A 294 9.36 -11.10 0.84
C THR A 294 10.13 -10.04 1.63
N TYR A 295 10.47 -8.91 1.03
CA TYR A 295 11.35 -7.90 1.62
C TYR A 295 10.63 -6.63 2.08
N PHE A 296 9.40 -6.37 1.63
CA PHE A 296 8.65 -5.17 1.98
C PHE A 296 7.75 -5.34 3.22
N THR A 297 8.30 -5.86 4.33
CA THR A 297 7.57 -6.08 5.58
C THR A 297 7.84 -5.02 6.66
N GLY A 298 8.64 -3.99 6.37
CA GLY A 298 8.90 -2.84 7.22
C GLY A 298 8.22 -1.56 6.73
N PHE A 299 8.46 -0.44 7.42
CA PHE A 299 8.04 0.89 7.01
C PHE A 299 9.26 1.67 6.53
N TRP A 300 9.23 2.16 5.30
CA TRP A 300 10.25 3.04 4.72
C TRP A 300 9.83 4.50 4.87
N ALA A 301 10.81 5.39 5.14
CA ALA A 301 10.52 6.77 5.49
C ALA A 301 9.79 7.52 4.35
N TRP A 302 10.39 7.63 3.17
CA TRP A 302 9.76 8.43 2.12
C TRP A 302 8.51 7.79 1.50
N ASP A 303 8.39 6.46 1.56
CA ASP A 303 7.15 5.72 1.29
C ASP A 303 6.05 6.16 2.26
N SER A 304 6.38 6.21 3.55
CA SER A 304 5.45 6.61 4.60
C SER A 304 4.92 8.03 4.42
N TRP A 305 5.76 8.95 3.92
CA TRP A 305 5.30 10.30 3.59
C TRP A 305 4.23 10.29 2.51
N ARG A 306 4.45 9.55 1.43
CA ARG A 306 3.50 9.41 0.31
C ARG A 306 2.22 8.67 0.69
N PHE A 307 2.36 7.60 1.47
CA PHE A 307 1.19 6.87 1.98
C PHE A 307 0.34 7.77 2.87
N SER A 308 0.96 8.52 3.78
CA SER A 308 0.25 9.44 4.68
C SER A 308 -0.43 10.57 3.93
N ALA A 309 0.18 11.11 2.89
CA ALA A 309 -0.45 12.09 2.02
C ALA A 309 -1.75 11.53 1.39
N ALA A 310 -1.71 10.32 0.83
CA ALA A 310 -2.89 9.68 0.27
C ALA A 310 -3.94 9.31 1.34
N LEU A 311 -3.51 8.73 2.47
CA LEU A 311 -4.37 8.34 3.59
C LEU A 311 -5.07 9.53 4.24
N ALA A 312 -4.46 10.73 4.24
CA ALA A 312 -5.07 11.95 4.80
C ALA A 312 -6.47 12.20 4.26
N ARG A 313 -6.74 11.80 3.03
CA ARG A 313 -8.02 11.96 2.32
C ARG A 313 -9.14 11.12 2.90
N PHE A 314 -8.84 9.93 3.41
CA PHE A 314 -9.89 8.99 3.84
C PHE A 314 -9.66 8.31 5.18
N ALA A 315 -8.40 8.17 5.63
CA ALA A 315 -8.01 7.51 6.89
C ALA A 315 -6.97 8.35 7.67
N PRO A 316 -7.31 9.59 8.09
CA PRO A 316 -6.34 10.54 8.65
C PRO A 316 -5.68 10.08 9.97
N GLU A 317 -6.33 9.19 10.75
CA GLU A 317 -5.71 8.62 11.95
C GLU A 317 -4.53 7.72 11.59
N LEU A 318 -4.74 6.82 10.61
CA LEU A 318 -3.66 5.97 10.11
C LEU A 318 -2.53 6.80 9.47
N ALA A 319 -2.88 7.89 8.77
CA ALA A 319 -1.88 8.81 8.23
C ALA A 319 -0.98 9.39 9.32
N ARG A 320 -1.56 9.85 10.45
CA ARG A 320 -0.78 10.36 11.61
C ARG A 320 0.11 9.30 12.22
N ASN A 321 -0.42 8.11 12.45
CA ASN A 321 0.32 7.02 13.08
C ASN A 321 1.47 6.52 12.19
N ASN A 322 1.27 6.49 10.88
CA ASN A 322 2.30 6.15 9.91
C ASN A 322 3.48 7.17 9.93
N ILE A 323 3.19 8.47 10.12
CA ILE A 323 4.22 9.50 10.33
C ILE A 323 4.92 9.27 11.68
N ARG A 324 4.15 9.09 12.79
CA ARG A 324 4.72 8.84 14.12
C ARG A 324 5.68 7.67 14.13
N ALA A 325 5.31 6.56 13.46
CA ALA A 325 6.12 5.35 13.38
C ALA A 325 7.55 5.63 12.88
N MET A 326 7.70 6.44 11.83
CA MET A 326 9.03 6.78 11.32
C MET A 326 9.82 7.68 12.29
N PHE A 327 9.13 8.58 13.00
CA PHE A 327 9.77 9.48 13.97
C PHE A 327 10.00 8.83 15.36
N ASP A 328 9.50 7.62 15.61
CA ASP A 328 9.83 6.86 16.82
C ASP A 328 11.34 6.51 16.88
N TYR A 329 11.96 6.39 15.72
CA TYR A 329 13.38 6.04 15.57
C TYR A 329 14.24 7.20 15.07
N GLN A 330 13.73 8.45 15.16
CA GLN A 330 14.54 9.63 14.86
C GLN A 330 15.80 9.65 15.73
N GLN A 331 16.96 9.79 15.09
CA GLN A 331 18.24 9.83 15.78
C GLN A 331 18.43 11.14 16.56
N PRO A 332 19.28 11.17 17.60
CA PRO A 332 19.50 12.37 18.41
C PRO A 332 19.98 13.60 17.65
N ASP A 333 20.63 13.43 16.51
CA ASP A 333 21.08 14.51 15.63
C ASP A 333 20.00 15.01 14.65
N GLY A 334 18.84 14.35 14.63
CA GLY A 334 17.69 14.73 13.82
C GLY A 334 17.43 13.81 12.63
N MET A 335 18.32 12.87 12.28
CA MET A 335 18.15 11.94 11.18
C MET A 335 16.89 11.09 11.37
N VAL A 336 16.07 10.96 10.33
CA VAL A 336 15.07 9.90 10.20
C VAL A 336 15.72 8.77 9.41
N ILE A 337 15.73 7.56 9.98
CA ILE A 337 16.36 6.41 9.35
C ILE A 337 15.55 5.87 8.17
N ASP A 338 16.19 5.16 7.26
CA ASP A 338 15.63 4.63 6.01
C ASP A 338 14.37 3.80 6.25
N CYS A 339 14.48 2.72 7.02
CA CYS A 339 13.34 1.83 7.29
C CYS A 339 13.40 1.20 8.68
N ILE A 340 12.21 0.81 9.18
CA ILE A 340 11.99 0.20 10.49
C ILE A 340 11.17 -1.08 10.37
N TYR A 341 11.39 -2.02 11.29
CA TYR A 341 10.79 -3.35 11.29
C TYR A 341 10.22 -3.73 12.67
N THR A 342 9.44 -4.80 12.72
CA THR A 342 8.94 -5.41 13.97
C THR A 342 10.05 -5.87 14.92
N ASP A 343 11.25 -6.09 14.41
CA ASP A 343 12.48 -6.33 15.17
C ASP A 343 13.47 -5.23 14.79
N SER A 344 13.73 -4.32 15.72
CA SER A 344 14.58 -3.13 15.53
C SER A 344 16.03 -3.44 15.16
N ARG A 345 16.49 -4.69 15.33
CA ARG A 345 17.82 -5.13 14.84
C ARG A 345 17.96 -5.09 13.32
N TRP A 346 16.83 -5.08 12.61
CA TRP A 346 16.76 -4.98 11.15
C TRP A 346 16.57 -3.54 10.64
N ASN A 347 16.40 -2.58 11.54
CA ASN A 347 16.28 -1.18 11.16
C ASN A 347 17.52 -0.72 10.37
N ASN A 348 17.30 0.00 9.27
CA ASN A 348 18.38 0.55 8.46
C ASN A 348 18.65 2.02 8.82
N ALA A 349 19.80 2.30 9.39
CA ALA A 349 20.30 3.64 9.70
C ALA A 349 21.55 3.99 8.88
N ARG A 350 21.85 3.26 7.80
CA ARG A 350 22.97 3.55 6.89
C ARG A 350 22.74 4.80 6.06
N ASP A 351 21.48 5.15 5.88
CA ASP A 351 21.00 6.27 5.09
C ASP A 351 19.67 6.80 5.65
N SER A 352 19.24 7.93 5.13
CA SER A 352 17.91 8.50 5.31
C SER A 352 17.09 8.29 4.01
N LYS A 353 16.03 9.08 3.82
CA LYS A 353 15.23 9.12 2.59
C LYS A 353 14.87 10.57 2.26
N PRO A 354 14.50 10.87 0.99
CA PRO A 354 14.15 12.23 0.59
C PRO A 354 13.16 12.91 1.55
N PRO A 355 13.42 14.17 1.94
CA PRO A 355 12.66 14.89 2.97
C PRO A 355 11.31 15.38 2.41
N LEU A 356 10.23 14.67 2.71
CA LEU A 356 8.85 15.02 2.35
C LEU A 356 7.88 14.86 3.55
N ALA A 357 8.43 14.86 4.76
CA ALA A 357 7.63 14.68 5.98
C ALA A 357 6.71 15.88 6.25
N CYS A 358 7.17 17.12 6.01
CA CYS A 358 6.32 18.29 6.15
C CYS A 358 5.18 18.30 5.13
N TRP A 359 5.43 17.87 3.88
CA TRP A 359 4.38 17.72 2.89
C TRP A 359 3.28 16.76 3.38
N ALA A 360 3.65 15.59 3.90
CA ALA A 360 2.67 14.64 4.43
C ALA A 360 1.87 15.22 5.62
N VAL A 361 2.52 15.98 6.49
CA VAL A 361 1.84 16.68 7.61
C VAL A 361 0.93 17.80 7.10
N ASP A 362 1.30 18.49 6.02
CA ASP A 362 0.48 19.52 5.38
C ASP A 362 -0.78 18.95 4.71
N GLU A 363 -0.66 17.77 4.09
CA GLU A 363 -1.81 17.02 3.56
C GLU A 363 -2.77 16.62 4.70
N ILE A 364 -2.25 16.12 5.84
CA ILE A 364 -3.07 15.82 7.01
C ILE A 364 -3.74 17.10 7.56
N LEU A 365 -3.03 18.21 7.63
CA LEU A 365 -3.61 19.50 8.03
C LEU A 365 -4.72 19.94 7.06
N THR A 366 -4.52 19.76 5.77
CA THR A 366 -5.45 20.17 4.72
C THR A 366 -6.76 19.38 4.78
N TYR A 367 -6.69 18.05 4.92
CA TYR A 367 -7.87 17.18 4.89
C TYR A 367 -8.54 16.97 6.26
N ALA A 368 -7.78 17.03 7.35
CA ALA A 368 -8.29 16.78 8.70
C ALA A 368 -8.34 18.05 9.59
N GLY A 369 -7.72 19.16 9.18
CA GLY A 369 -7.67 20.38 9.96
C GLY A 369 -6.85 20.27 11.26
N ASP A 370 -5.92 19.31 11.37
CA ASP A 370 -5.29 18.91 12.63
C ASP A 370 -4.07 19.77 12.98
N THR A 371 -4.31 20.95 13.52
CA THR A 371 -3.24 21.84 14.05
C THR A 371 -2.52 21.23 15.25
N ALA A 372 -3.17 20.37 16.04
CA ALA A 372 -2.54 19.73 17.19
C ALA A 372 -1.44 18.76 16.74
N PHE A 373 -1.67 18.02 15.66
CA PHE A 373 -0.66 17.14 15.05
C PHE A 373 0.52 17.95 14.48
N VAL A 374 0.25 19.09 13.83
CA VAL A 374 1.33 20.00 13.39
C VAL A 374 2.20 20.41 14.57
N ARG A 375 1.60 20.81 15.71
CA ARG A 375 2.33 21.20 16.92
C ARG A 375 3.14 20.04 17.51
N GLU A 376 2.61 18.84 17.50
CA GLU A 376 3.30 17.61 17.94
C GLU A 376 4.55 17.35 17.10
N MET A 377 4.42 17.43 15.76
CA MET A 377 5.47 17.02 14.84
C MET A 377 6.51 18.11 14.55
N TYR A 378 6.17 19.38 14.69
CA TYR A 378 7.01 20.51 14.30
C TYR A 378 8.47 20.44 14.82
N PRO A 379 8.76 20.18 16.11
CA PRO A 379 10.14 20.09 16.59
C PRO A 379 10.92 18.93 15.95
N LYS A 380 10.27 17.82 15.66
CA LYS A 380 10.87 16.65 15.01
C LYS A 380 11.16 16.92 13.51
N LEU A 381 10.21 17.53 12.83
CA LEU A 381 10.36 17.97 11.42
C LEU A 381 11.49 18.98 11.26
N LEU A 382 11.56 19.99 12.17
CA LEU A 382 12.62 20.98 12.17
C LEU A 382 14.00 20.37 12.43
N ALA A 383 14.10 19.37 13.33
CA ALA A 383 15.35 18.66 13.57
C ALA A 383 15.79 17.87 12.33
N TYR A 384 14.86 17.20 11.65
CA TYR A 384 15.15 16.47 10.41
C TYR A 384 15.57 17.40 9.26
N TYR A 385 14.89 18.54 9.07
CA TYR A 385 15.28 19.57 8.12
C TYR A 385 16.72 20.07 8.34
N LYS A 386 17.07 20.40 9.61
CA LYS A 386 18.41 20.90 9.95
C LYS A 386 19.50 19.85 9.78
N TRP A 387 19.16 18.56 9.96
CA TRP A 387 20.09 17.44 9.79
C TRP A 387 20.67 17.40 8.37
N TRP A 388 19.87 17.67 7.34
CA TRP A 388 20.32 17.66 5.96
C TRP A 388 21.49 18.63 5.73
N PHE A 389 21.34 19.87 6.13
CA PHE A 389 22.41 20.89 5.99
C PHE A 389 23.62 20.59 6.88
N ALA A 390 23.43 19.98 8.04
CA ALA A 390 24.53 19.63 8.94
C ALA A 390 25.35 18.43 8.48
N LYS A 391 24.78 17.54 7.66
CA LYS A 391 25.37 16.24 7.31
C LYS A 391 25.55 16.00 5.82
N ARG A 392 24.86 16.75 4.97
CA ARG A 392 24.73 16.54 3.53
C ARG A 392 25.04 17.79 2.69
N ASP A 393 25.67 18.79 3.25
CA ASP A 393 26.20 19.98 2.56
C ASP A 393 27.72 19.94 2.70
N HIS A 394 28.41 19.31 1.73
CA HIS A 394 29.83 19.02 1.79
C HIS A 394 30.70 20.28 1.74
N ASN A 395 30.34 21.22 0.89
CA ASN A 395 31.12 22.45 0.65
C ASN A 395 30.60 23.66 1.44
N GLY A 396 29.46 23.53 2.16
CA GLY A 396 28.86 24.59 2.96
C GLY A 396 28.22 25.70 2.14
N ASN A 397 27.77 25.42 0.92
CA ASN A 397 27.15 26.42 0.04
C ASN A 397 25.61 26.50 0.18
N GLY A 398 25.00 25.62 1.00
CA GLY A 398 23.56 25.56 1.20
C GLY A 398 22.82 24.67 0.20
N MET A 399 23.54 23.99 -0.70
CA MET A 399 23.00 22.97 -1.60
C MET A 399 23.45 21.59 -1.13
N CYS A 400 22.51 20.70 -0.85
CA CYS A 400 22.77 19.38 -0.28
C CYS A 400 23.00 18.31 -1.35
N GLU A 401 23.78 17.31 -0.98
CA GLU A 401 24.00 16.08 -1.74
C GLU A 401 23.32 14.91 -1.03
N PHE A 402 22.89 13.88 -1.77
CA PHE A 402 22.57 12.59 -1.16
C PHE A 402 23.85 11.91 -0.63
N GLY A 403 23.70 11.04 0.35
CA GLY A 403 24.86 10.43 0.99
C GLY A 403 24.54 9.21 1.84
N SER A 404 25.44 8.90 2.76
CA SER A 404 25.29 7.77 3.69
C SER A 404 26.00 8.03 5.01
N THR A 405 25.73 7.18 6.01
CA THR A 405 26.44 7.19 7.30
C THR A 405 27.66 6.29 7.27
N ASP A 406 27.70 5.31 6.36
CA ASP A 406 28.76 4.28 6.26
C ASP A 406 29.76 4.52 5.12
N GLY A 407 29.54 5.56 4.30
CA GLY A 407 30.44 5.91 3.20
C GLY A 407 30.28 5.05 1.94
N THR A 408 29.23 4.24 1.84
CA THR A 408 28.97 3.43 0.65
C THR A 408 28.11 4.17 -0.36
N LEU A 409 28.43 3.98 -1.65
CA LEU A 409 27.65 4.51 -2.76
C LEU A 409 26.26 3.84 -2.84
N GLU A 410 26.17 2.58 -2.45
CA GLU A 410 24.92 1.84 -2.38
C GLU A 410 23.90 2.52 -1.45
N ALA A 411 24.32 2.83 -0.21
CA ALA A 411 23.44 3.50 0.76
C ALA A 411 23.11 4.95 0.33
N ALA A 412 24.04 5.66 -0.34
CA ALA A 412 23.77 6.97 -0.92
C ALA A 412 22.73 6.91 -2.06
N GLY A 413 22.78 5.87 -2.89
CA GLY A 413 21.74 5.58 -3.88
C GLY A 413 20.38 5.33 -3.21
N TRP A 414 20.34 4.54 -2.13
CA TRP A 414 19.13 4.30 -1.35
C TRP A 414 18.60 5.58 -0.67
N GLU A 415 19.49 6.48 -0.18
CA GLU A 415 19.08 7.76 0.39
C GLU A 415 18.35 8.64 -0.63
N SER A 416 18.73 8.57 -1.92
CA SER A 416 18.02 9.27 -2.99
C SER A 416 16.65 8.66 -3.30
N GLY A 417 16.44 7.39 -2.91
CA GLY A 417 15.29 6.57 -3.30
C GLY A 417 15.31 6.11 -4.74
N MET A 418 16.19 6.66 -5.58
CA MET A 418 16.36 6.30 -7.00
C MET A 418 17.62 5.44 -7.18
N ASP A 419 17.65 4.28 -6.54
CA ASP A 419 18.77 3.40 -6.21
C ASP A 419 19.85 3.28 -7.30
N ASN A 420 19.46 3.23 -8.56
CA ASN A 420 20.35 3.03 -9.70
C ASN A 420 20.16 4.08 -10.80
N ALA A 421 19.72 5.29 -10.47
CA ALA A 421 19.50 6.37 -11.44
C ALA A 421 20.77 6.66 -12.25
N ILE A 422 20.59 7.00 -13.53
CA ILE A 422 21.70 7.23 -14.51
C ILE A 422 22.65 8.32 -14.01
N ARG A 423 22.13 9.35 -13.35
CA ARG A 423 22.91 10.48 -12.81
C ARG A 423 23.99 10.08 -11.81
N PHE A 424 23.91 8.89 -11.20
CA PHE A 424 24.87 8.38 -10.21
C PHE A 424 25.97 7.47 -10.79
N ASP A 425 25.96 7.20 -12.09
CA ASP A 425 26.92 6.25 -12.71
C ASP A 425 28.39 6.58 -12.46
N GLU A 426 28.72 7.89 -12.37
CA GLU A 426 30.09 8.36 -12.16
C GLU A 426 30.32 8.95 -10.74
N ALA A 427 29.29 8.93 -9.88
CA ALA A 427 29.32 9.53 -8.56
C ALA A 427 30.33 8.85 -7.63
N ARG A 428 30.92 9.64 -6.73
CA ARG A 428 31.89 9.20 -5.72
C ARG A 428 31.51 9.73 -4.36
N MET A 429 31.93 9.03 -3.31
CA MET A 429 31.68 9.44 -1.93
C MET A 429 32.75 10.39 -1.42
N LEU A 430 32.32 11.50 -0.83
CA LEU A 430 33.12 12.48 -0.12
C LEU A 430 32.79 12.43 1.37
N ARG A 431 33.81 12.54 2.23
CA ARG A 431 33.60 12.45 3.68
C ARG A 431 33.33 13.82 4.28
N ASN A 432 32.22 13.98 4.99
CA ASN A 432 31.81 15.20 5.69
C ASN A 432 32.16 15.16 7.18
N GLY A 433 32.24 13.98 7.78
CA GLY A 433 32.48 13.79 9.20
C GLY A 433 32.71 12.33 9.60
N PRO A 434 32.66 12.00 10.88
CA PRO A 434 32.84 10.62 11.35
C PRO A 434 31.84 9.65 10.72
N ASP A 435 30.54 10.03 10.75
CA ASP A 435 29.38 9.22 10.32
C ASP A 435 28.54 9.99 9.28
N ALA A 436 29.22 10.74 8.40
CA ALA A 436 28.58 11.54 7.37
C ALA A 436 29.42 11.57 6.10
N TRP A 437 28.78 11.19 5.00
CA TRP A 437 29.35 11.15 3.67
C TRP A 437 28.32 11.67 2.66
N SER A 438 28.77 12.36 1.62
CA SER A 438 27.95 12.84 0.52
C SER A 438 28.48 12.35 -0.82
N LEU A 439 27.62 12.34 -1.85
CA LEU A 439 28.05 12.23 -3.23
C LEU A 439 28.85 13.47 -3.65
N ASP A 440 29.70 13.36 -4.66
CA ASP A 440 30.43 14.48 -5.26
C ASP A 440 29.59 15.28 -6.27
N GLN A 441 28.25 15.29 -6.05
CA GLN A 441 27.26 16.01 -6.84
C GLN A 441 26.08 16.47 -5.99
N GLU A 442 25.65 17.70 -6.23
CA GLU A 442 24.44 18.29 -5.64
C GLU A 442 23.22 17.86 -6.45
N SER A 443 22.15 17.45 -5.77
CA SER A 443 20.98 16.85 -6.39
C SER A 443 19.79 17.81 -6.44
N VAL A 444 19.24 17.99 -7.63
CA VAL A 444 18.16 18.96 -7.88
C VAL A 444 16.88 18.64 -7.12
N ASP A 445 16.47 17.38 -7.10
CA ASP A 445 15.28 16.93 -6.38
C ASP A 445 15.42 17.12 -4.86
N LEU A 446 16.56 16.76 -4.27
CA LEU A 446 16.82 16.95 -2.84
C LEU A 446 16.69 18.42 -2.45
N ASN A 447 17.31 19.32 -3.19
CA ASN A 447 17.29 20.74 -2.87
C ASN A 447 15.91 21.37 -3.14
N ALA A 448 15.18 20.90 -4.15
CA ALA A 448 13.80 21.29 -4.38
C ALA A 448 12.88 20.80 -3.23
N TYR A 449 13.05 19.58 -2.72
CA TYR A 449 12.34 19.10 -1.54
C TYR A 449 12.68 19.93 -0.31
N LEU A 450 13.96 20.25 -0.05
CA LEU A 450 14.35 21.06 1.10
C LEU A 450 13.79 22.49 1.03
N ALA A 451 13.74 23.11 -0.16
CA ALA A 451 13.10 24.41 -0.35
C ALA A 451 11.57 24.33 -0.06
N PHE A 452 10.93 23.25 -0.48
CA PHE A 452 9.51 22.99 -0.18
C PHE A 452 9.27 22.77 1.33
N GLU A 453 10.06 21.93 1.98
CA GLU A 453 9.99 21.68 3.43
C GLU A 453 10.20 22.99 4.22
N ALA A 454 11.12 23.86 3.80
CA ALA A 454 11.32 25.16 4.43
C ALA A 454 10.09 26.07 4.35
N ARG A 455 9.41 26.10 3.20
CA ARG A 455 8.14 26.85 3.04
C ARG A 455 7.05 26.31 3.96
N LEU A 456 6.94 24.96 4.07
CA LEU A 456 5.96 24.31 4.95
C LEU A 456 6.28 24.50 6.42
N LEU A 457 7.55 24.40 6.84
CA LEU A 457 7.97 24.69 8.21
C LEU A 457 7.64 26.14 8.60
N ARG A 458 7.85 27.11 7.69
CA ARG A 458 7.44 28.51 7.92
C ARG A 458 5.93 28.65 8.07
N LYS A 459 5.13 27.98 7.22
CA LYS A 459 3.66 27.91 7.33
C LYS A 459 3.25 27.36 8.71
N PHE A 460 3.88 26.27 9.14
CA PHE A 460 3.60 25.62 10.42
C PHE A 460 4.00 26.50 11.60
N ALA A 461 5.19 27.12 11.57
CA ALA A 461 5.65 28.04 12.60
C ALA A 461 4.65 29.17 12.84
N VAL A 462 4.20 29.83 11.75
CA VAL A 462 3.16 30.86 11.86
C VAL A 462 1.87 30.31 12.45
N LEU A 463 1.43 29.12 12.01
CA LEU A 463 0.19 28.50 12.48
C LEU A 463 0.20 28.17 13.97
N ILE A 464 1.34 27.75 14.51
CA ILE A 464 1.47 27.31 15.91
C ILE A 464 2.09 28.35 16.84
N GLY A 465 2.54 29.50 16.31
CA GLY A 465 3.15 30.60 17.06
C GLY A 465 4.60 30.33 17.45
N GLU A 466 5.36 29.65 16.60
CA GLU A 466 6.79 29.38 16.74
C GLU A 466 7.60 30.22 15.72
N ASP A 467 8.91 30.27 15.90
CA ASP A 467 9.83 30.97 14.98
C ASP A 467 10.50 29.98 14.01
N PHE A 468 10.69 30.44 12.77
CA PHE A 468 11.48 29.75 11.76
C PHE A 468 12.30 30.75 10.95
N ASP A 469 13.61 30.76 11.17
CA ASP A 469 14.53 31.80 10.67
C ASP A 469 15.21 31.43 9.33
N ALA A 470 15.01 30.22 8.77
CA ALA A 470 15.64 29.86 7.51
C ALA A 470 15.10 30.73 6.36
N PRO A 471 15.97 31.28 5.50
CA PRO A 471 15.55 32.04 4.34
C PRO A 471 14.77 31.18 3.33
N ASP A 472 14.06 31.83 2.42
CA ASP A 472 13.45 31.14 1.27
C ASP A 472 14.46 31.05 0.13
N HIS A 473 15.00 29.84 -0.05
CA HIS A 473 15.98 29.54 -1.09
C HIS A 473 15.35 29.06 -2.42
N SER A 474 14.03 29.09 -2.55
CA SER A 474 13.32 28.51 -3.71
C SER A 474 13.81 29.05 -5.05
N ALA A 475 13.98 30.38 -5.16
CA ALA A 475 14.44 30.99 -6.40
C ALA A 475 15.92 30.68 -6.69
N GLU A 476 16.75 30.63 -5.65
CA GLU A 476 18.17 30.28 -5.77
C GLU A 476 18.36 28.84 -6.26
N VAL A 477 17.63 27.90 -5.68
CA VAL A 477 17.62 26.48 -6.09
C VAL A 477 17.16 26.36 -7.56
N ALA A 478 16.08 27.04 -7.94
CA ALA A 478 15.56 27.01 -9.31
C ALA A 478 16.53 27.60 -10.33
N GLU A 479 17.24 28.68 -9.99
CA GLU A 479 18.27 29.25 -10.86
C GLU A 479 19.52 28.35 -10.94
N TYR A 480 19.94 27.81 -9.80
CA TYR A 480 21.16 27.02 -9.69
C TYR A 480 21.12 25.71 -10.50
N PHE A 481 20.00 24.99 -10.47
CA PHE A 481 19.88 23.68 -11.10
C PHE A 481 19.28 23.69 -12.50
N PHE A 482 18.86 24.85 -13.03
CA PHE A 482 18.32 24.92 -14.39
C PHE A 482 19.43 25.04 -15.42
N ASP A 483 19.59 24.07 -16.30
CA ASP A 483 20.51 24.10 -17.42
C ASP A 483 19.85 24.82 -18.60
N PRO A 484 20.30 26.08 -18.94
CA PRO A 484 19.70 26.84 -20.01
C PRO A 484 20.02 26.30 -21.42
N GLU A 485 21.05 25.44 -21.56
CA GLU A 485 21.43 24.88 -22.85
C GLU A 485 20.41 23.81 -23.30
N ILE A 486 19.98 22.98 -22.36
CA ILE A 486 18.96 21.95 -22.64
C ILE A 486 17.55 22.41 -22.26
N GLY A 487 17.41 23.45 -21.45
CA GLY A 487 16.12 23.97 -20.96
C GLY A 487 15.45 23.04 -19.96
N TYR A 488 16.22 22.45 -19.03
CA TYR A 488 15.73 21.47 -18.07
C TYR A 488 16.53 21.50 -16.76
N PHE A 489 15.97 20.94 -15.69
CA PHE A 489 16.64 20.82 -14.40
C PHE A 489 17.54 19.59 -14.34
N CYS A 490 18.78 19.77 -13.88
CA CYS A 490 19.79 18.72 -13.76
C CYS A 490 20.65 18.91 -12.51
N ASP A 491 21.23 17.80 -12.01
CA ASP A 491 22.23 17.79 -10.95
C ASP A 491 23.51 18.51 -11.36
N ARG A 492 24.32 18.93 -10.38
CA ARG A 492 25.61 19.60 -10.62
C ARG A 492 26.77 18.90 -9.92
N LYS A 493 27.92 18.83 -10.60
CA LYS A 493 29.16 18.29 -10.03
C LYS A 493 29.79 19.29 -9.06
N LEU A 494 30.19 18.84 -7.88
CA LEU A 494 30.91 19.68 -6.91
C LEU A 494 32.27 20.16 -7.41
N ALA A 495 32.95 19.39 -8.26
CA ALA A 495 34.32 19.66 -8.69
C ALA A 495 34.47 20.96 -9.48
N ASP A 496 33.50 21.28 -10.33
CA ASP A 496 33.58 22.42 -11.26
C ASP A 496 32.23 23.13 -11.50
N GLY A 497 31.17 22.65 -10.85
CA GLY A 497 29.81 23.19 -11.01
C GLY A 497 29.16 22.87 -12.36
N SER A 498 29.72 21.97 -13.17
CA SER A 498 29.13 21.58 -14.44
C SER A 498 27.84 20.75 -14.23
N PHE A 499 26.90 20.89 -15.16
CA PHE A 499 25.67 20.09 -15.13
C PHE A 499 25.93 18.63 -15.49
N ILE A 500 25.20 17.73 -14.83
CA ILE A 500 25.06 16.33 -15.23
C ILE A 500 23.88 16.27 -16.20
N ALA A 501 24.18 16.53 -17.49
CA ALA A 501 23.18 16.72 -18.54
C ALA A 501 22.52 15.40 -18.99
N GLU A 502 21.90 14.70 -18.05
CA GLU A 502 21.15 13.44 -18.22
C GLU A 502 19.67 13.70 -17.84
N PRO A 503 18.83 14.28 -18.73
CA PRO A 503 17.44 14.59 -18.39
C PRO A 503 16.67 13.38 -17.90
N ALA A 504 16.15 13.45 -16.67
CA ALA A 504 15.45 12.36 -16.01
C ALA A 504 14.39 12.89 -15.02
N CYS A 505 13.79 12.00 -14.25
CA CYS A 505 12.62 12.31 -13.43
C CYS A 505 12.91 13.26 -12.25
N GLU A 506 14.14 13.37 -11.76
CA GLU A 506 14.52 14.33 -10.73
C GLU A 506 14.23 15.78 -11.15
N GLY A 507 14.26 16.06 -12.44
CA GLY A 507 13.92 17.36 -13.01
C GLY A 507 12.43 17.70 -13.00
N TYR A 508 11.52 16.78 -12.63
CA TYR A 508 10.09 17.08 -12.45
C TYR A 508 9.82 17.79 -11.13
N THR A 509 10.65 17.54 -10.13
CA THR A 509 10.45 18.01 -8.75
C THR A 509 10.32 19.53 -8.63
N PRO A 510 11.18 20.37 -9.24
CA PRO A 510 11.05 21.83 -9.15
C PRO A 510 9.70 22.38 -9.65
N PHE A 511 9.08 21.70 -10.63
CA PHE A 511 7.75 22.07 -11.14
C PHE A 511 6.64 21.62 -10.18
N TRP A 512 6.76 20.43 -9.61
CA TRP A 512 5.80 19.92 -8.64
C TRP A 512 5.73 20.80 -7.38
N VAL A 513 6.89 21.17 -6.83
CA VAL A 513 6.97 21.97 -5.61
C VAL A 513 6.88 23.49 -5.87
N GLU A 514 6.63 23.92 -7.11
CA GLU A 514 6.36 25.31 -7.49
C GLU A 514 7.52 26.28 -7.14
N ILE A 515 8.77 25.87 -7.40
CA ILE A 515 9.93 26.76 -7.26
C ILE A 515 10.45 27.27 -8.61
N ALA A 516 10.13 26.59 -9.72
CA ALA A 516 10.49 27.01 -11.05
C ALA A 516 9.73 28.29 -11.49
N SER A 517 10.33 29.06 -12.39
CA SER A 517 9.62 30.15 -13.07
C SER A 517 8.74 29.62 -14.21
N GLN A 518 7.75 30.41 -14.64
CA GLN A 518 6.94 30.08 -15.83
C GLN A 518 7.83 29.90 -17.06
N GLU A 519 8.87 30.75 -17.23
CA GLU A 519 9.80 30.67 -18.36
C GLU A 519 10.57 29.32 -18.35
N GLN A 520 11.01 28.84 -17.19
CA GLN A 520 11.67 27.56 -17.06
C GLN A 520 10.73 26.39 -17.42
N MET A 521 9.45 26.45 -16.98
CA MET A 521 8.44 25.45 -17.38
C MET A 521 8.19 25.49 -18.89
N ASP A 522 8.04 26.68 -19.49
CA ASP A 522 7.79 26.81 -20.93
C ASP A 522 8.97 26.28 -21.79
N GLN A 523 10.19 26.39 -21.28
CA GLN A 523 11.38 25.80 -21.90
C GLN A 523 11.37 24.27 -21.76
N ALA A 524 11.10 23.75 -20.55
CA ALA A 524 11.08 22.32 -20.26
C ALA A 524 9.93 21.59 -20.96
N LEU A 525 8.83 22.30 -21.26
CA LEU A 525 7.65 21.72 -21.92
C LEU A 525 8.00 21.04 -23.25
N ARG A 526 9.02 21.51 -23.97
CA ARG A 526 9.48 20.89 -25.22
C ARG A 526 10.01 19.47 -25.01
N LEU A 527 10.69 19.21 -23.88
CA LEU A 527 11.16 17.87 -23.53
C LEU A 527 10.00 17.03 -22.96
N LEU A 528 9.20 17.63 -22.07
CA LEU A 528 8.09 16.94 -21.40
C LEU A 528 7.01 16.46 -22.39
N THR A 529 6.85 17.14 -23.53
CA THR A 529 5.88 16.77 -24.58
C THR A 529 6.49 16.00 -25.76
N ASP A 530 7.81 15.76 -25.75
CA ASP A 530 8.48 15.00 -26.81
C ASP A 530 8.23 13.50 -26.63
N PRO A 531 7.60 12.81 -27.60
CA PRO A 531 7.35 11.37 -27.53
C PRO A 531 8.62 10.52 -27.59
N ALA A 532 9.74 11.07 -28.07
CA ALA A 532 11.03 10.40 -28.02
C ALA A 532 11.69 10.46 -26.64
N LYS A 533 11.20 11.30 -25.73
CA LYS A 533 11.81 11.56 -24.41
C LYS A 533 10.86 11.20 -23.27
N PHE A 534 9.90 12.06 -22.97
CA PHE A 534 9.05 11.95 -21.78
C PHE A 534 7.57 11.73 -22.08
N SER A 535 7.06 12.11 -23.24
CA SER A 535 5.68 11.86 -23.66
C SER A 535 5.52 10.50 -24.37
N THR A 536 6.06 9.45 -23.73
CA THR A 536 6.05 8.07 -24.22
C THR A 536 4.66 7.43 -24.16
N TYR A 537 4.52 6.14 -24.51
CA TYR A 537 3.22 5.45 -24.45
C TYR A 537 2.60 5.54 -23.06
N ILE A 538 3.34 5.24 -21.99
CA ILE A 538 3.01 5.71 -20.64
C ILE A 538 3.90 6.92 -20.39
N PRO A 539 3.36 8.11 -20.05
CA PRO A 539 4.14 9.33 -19.91
C PRO A 539 5.03 9.35 -18.67
N PHE A 540 6.12 10.10 -18.80
CA PHE A 540 7.05 10.45 -17.74
C PHE A 540 7.87 9.27 -17.18
N PRO A 541 8.67 8.61 -18.05
CA PRO A 541 9.65 7.62 -17.61
C PRO A 541 10.71 8.24 -16.69
N THR A 542 11.35 7.38 -15.89
CA THR A 542 12.40 7.81 -14.94
C THR A 542 13.70 8.26 -15.59
N ALA A 543 13.90 8.01 -16.88
CA ALA A 543 14.95 8.59 -17.72
C ALA A 543 14.37 8.91 -19.09
N ALA A 544 14.91 9.92 -19.77
CA ALA A 544 14.50 10.23 -21.14
C ALA A 544 14.62 8.98 -22.01
N ALA A 545 13.56 8.64 -22.76
CA ALA A 545 13.47 7.35 -23.48
C ALA A 545 14.50 7.21 -24.62
N ASP A 546 15.06 8.31 -25.11
CA ASP A 546 16.15 8.35 -26.09
C ASP A 546 17.55 8.28 -25.43
N ASN A 547 17.65 8.24 -24.12
CA ASN A 547 18.93 8.06 -23.43
C ASN A 547 19.45 6.64 -23.71
N PRO A 548 20.70 6.48 -24.20
CA PRO A 548 21.25 5.15 -24.53
C PRO A 548 21.42 4.21 -23.33
N LYS A 549 21.35 4.74 -22.10
CA LYS A 549 21.38 3.96 -20.86
C LYS A 549 19.98 3.58 -20.35
N CYS A 550 18.91 4.07 -21.02
CA CYS A 550 17.54 3.72 -20.70
C CYS A 550 17.30 2.22 -20.99
N SER A 551 16.63 1.53 -20.06
CA SER A 551 16.29 0.11 -20.19
C SER A 551 14.82 -0.13 -19.82
N PRO A 552 14.06 -0.92 -20.58
CA PRO A 552 12.64 -1.19 -20.32
C PRO A 552 12.34 -1.79 -18.94
N ASP A 553 13.29 -2.52 -18.36
CA ASP A 553 13.22 -3.15 -17.05
C ASP A 553 14.31 -2.61 -16.07
N GLY A 554 14.87 -1.45 -16.40
CA GLY A 554 16.04 -0.87 -15.73
C GLY A 554 15.79 -0.27 -14.35
N TYR A 555 14.64 -0.50 -13.72
CA TYR A 555 14.23 0.00 -12.42
C TYR A 555 14.11 1.53 -12.42
N TRP A 556 15.12 2.30 -11.96
CA TRP A 556 15.14 3.78 -12.06
C TRP A 556 15.80 4.31 -13.35
N ARG A 557 15.93 3.48 -14.39
CA ARG A 557 16.57 3.78 -15.69
C ARG A 557 15.61 3.62 -16.86
N GLY A 558 14.36 4.03 -16.73
CA GLY A 558 13.41 3.96 -17.83
C GLY A 558 11.97 3.63 -17.41
N PRO A 559 11.68 2.56 -16.65
CA PRO A 559 10.32 2.26 -16.20
C PRO A 559 9.57 3.43 -15.60
N ILE A 560 8.25 3.36 -15.70
CA ILE A 560 7.34 4.36 -15.11
C ILE A 560 7.22 4.10 -13.62
N TRP A 561 7.59 5.08 -12.82
CA TRP A 561 7.28 5.16 -11.40
C TRP A 561 6.18 6.21 -11.21
N LEU A 562 5.04 5.78 -10.68
CA LEU A 562 3.83 6.62 -10.67
C LEU A 562 3.91 7.85 -9.76
N ASP A 563 4.82 7.87 -8.80
CA ASP A 563 5.13 9.08 -8.02
C ASP A 563 5.79 10.15 -8.88
N GLN A 564 6.77 9.77 -9.69
CA GLN A 564 7.46 10.68 -10.60
C GLN A 564 6.52 11.16 -11.71
N THR A 565 5.72 10.25 -12.25
CA THR A 565 4.65 10.59 -13.18
C THR A 565 3.66 11.59 -12.57
N TYR A 566 3.25 11.39 -11.29
CA TYR A 566 2.40 12.34 -10.57
C TYR A 566 3.07 13.70 -10.42
N GLN A 567 4.34 13.76 -10.05
CA GLN A 567 5.08 15.02 -9.92
C GLN A 567 5.10 15.80 -11.25
N ALA A 568 5.36 15.13 -12.37
CA ALA A 568 5.34 15.75 -13.69
C ALA A 568 3.93 16.25 -14.07
N ILE A 569 2.89 15.44 -13.88
CA ILE A 569 1.49 15.80 -14.17
C ILE A 569 1.04 16.98 -13.28
N ARG A 570 1.33 16.92 -11.99
CA ARG A 570 0.99 17.98 -11.05
C ARG A 570 1.78 19.26 -11.36
N GLY A 571 3.05 19.14 -11.74
CA GLY A 571 3.86 20.25 -12.21
C GLY A 571 3.23 20.96 -13.41
N LEU A 572 2.83 20.23 -14.44
CA LEU A 572 2.10 20.79 -15.58
C LEU A 572 0.85 21.58 -15.15
N ARG A 573 0.08 21.02 -14.23
CA ARG A 573 -1.14 21.67 -13.71
C ARG A 573 -0.82 22.96 -12.95
N ASN A 574 0.22 22.98 -12.13
CA ASN A 574 0.65 24.14 -11.35
C ASN A 574 1.00 25.33 -12.25
N TYR A 575 1.51 25.08 -13.44
CA TYR A 575 1.92 26.11 -14.41
C TYR A 575 0.90 26.36 -15.53
N GLY A 576 -0.36 25.96 -15.34
CA GLY A 576 -1.47 26.31 -16.23
C GLY A 576 -1.73 25.34 -17.39
N TYR A 577 -1.00 24.22 -17.48
CA TYR A 577 -1.18 23.17 -18.50
C TYR A 577 -2.16 22.07 -18.04
N GLY A 578 -3.30 22.49 -17.47
CA GLY A 578 -4.28 21.59 -16.87
C GLY A 578 -4.85 20.56 -17.85
N ASP A 579 -5.21 20.96 -19.07
CA ASP A 579 -5.76 20.04 -20.08
C ASP A 579 -4.74 18.95 -20.48
N LEU A 580 -3.45 19.31 -20.56
CA LEU A 580 -2.38 18.35 -20.84
C LEU A 580 -2.15 17.41 -19.65
N ALA A 581 -2.25 17.93 -18.43
CA ALA A 581 -2.16 17.12 -17.21
C ALA A 581 -3.31 16.08 -17.14
N ASP A 582 -4.53 16.46 -17.51
CA ASP A 582 -5.68 15.55 -17.57
C ASP A 582 -5.51 14.51 -18.67
N GLU A 583 -5.01 14.89 -19.85
CA GLU A 583 -4.71 13.95 -20.94
C GLU A 583 -3.67 12.90 -20.51
N TYR A 584 -2.60 13.31 -19.83
CA TYR A 584 -1.59 12.37 -19.34
C TYR A 584 -2.11 11.49 -18.20
N THR A 585 -2.95 12.01 -17.31
CA THR A 585 -3.62 11.22 -16.29
C THR A 585 -4.50 10.13 -16.92
N ARG A 586 -5.28 10.50 -17.95
CA ARG A 586 -6.10 9.55 -18.73
C ARG A 586 -5.23 8.45 -19.36
N GLN A 587 -4.10 8.82 -19.96
CA GLN A 587 -3.18 7.86 -20.55
C GLN A 587 -2.64 6.86 -19.51
N VAL A 588 -2.30 7.32 -18.31
CA VAL A 588 -1.88 6.44 -17.20
C VAL A 588 -3.00 5.46 -16.85
N PHE A 589 -4.22 5.93 -16.61
CA PHE A 589 -5.34 5.08 -16.19
C PHE A 589 -5.72 4.03 -17.23
N GLU A 590 -5.67 4.40 -18.52
CA GLU A 590 -6.09 3.52 -19.63
C GLU A 590 -4.99 2.58 -20.13
N ARG A 591 -3.72 2.96 -19.99
CA ARG A 591 -2.60 2.27 -20.63
C ARG A 591 -1.73 1.45 -19.69
N CYS A 592 -1.68 1.77 -18.38
CA CYS A 592 -1.06 0.89 -17.40
C CYS A 592 -1.90 -0.36 -17.22
N ASP A 593 -1.30 -1.51 -17.50
CA ASP A 593 -2.02 -2.80 -17.55
C ASP A 593 -2.75 -3.10 -16.24
N GLY A 594 -4.03 -3.43 -16.36
CA GLY A 594 -4.88 -3.91 -15.28
C GLY A 594 -5.43 -2.84 -14.33
N LEU A 595 -5.13 -1.53 -14.48
CA LEU A 595 -5.64 -0.51 -13.55
C LEU A 595 -7.17 -0.45 -13.52
N THR A 596 -7.82 -0.49 -14.67
CA THR A 596 -9.29 -0.50 -14.78
C THR A 596 -9.92 -1.90 -14.69
N GLY A 597 -9.09 -2.96 -14.73
CA GLY A 597 -9.50 -4.37 -14.58
C GLY A 597 -9.40 -4.87 -13.13
N ASP A 598 -9.05 -6.14 -12.95
CA ASP A 598 -8.90 -6.82 -11.65
C ASP A 598 -7.43 -7.11 -11.27
N ALA A 599 -6.47 -6.80 -12.13
CA ALA A 599 -5.07 -7.00 -11.80
C ALA A 599 -4.61 -6.06 -10.67
N PRO A 600 -3.69 -6.51 -9.80
CA PRO A 600 -3.15 -5.68 -8.73
C PRO A 600 -2.32 -4.51 -9.28
N ILE A 601 -2.25 -3.42 -8.53
CA ILE A 601 -1.36 -2.29 -8.79
C ILE A 601 0.08 -2.74 -8.55
N HIS A 602 0.98 -2.41 -9.49
CA HIS A 602 2.39 -2.78 -9.43
C HIS A 602 3.31 -1.61 -9.04
N GLU A 603 4.54 -1.97 -8.67
CA GLU A 603 5.60 -1.05 -8.25
C GLU A 603 5.94 -0.06 -9.37
N ASN A 604 6.11 -0.57 -10.58
CA ASN A 604 6.32 0.24 -11.77
C ASN A 604 5.73 -0.43 -13.03
N TYR A 605 5.78 0.29 -14.15
CA TYR A 605 5.17 -0.12 -15.41
C TYR A 605 6.12 0.11 -16.58
N GLY A 606 5.95 -0.69 -17.63
CA GLY A 606 6.74 -0.59 -18.85
C GLY A 606 6.42 0.67 -19.63
N THR A 607 7.43 1.48 -19.92
CA THR A 607 7.33 2.80 -20.58
C THR A 607 6.65 2.76 -21.95
N HIS A 608 6.90 1.70 -22.72
CA HIS A 608 6.38 1.53 -24.09
C HIS A 608 5.23 0.53 -24.21
N THR A 609 4.96 -0.24 -23.17
CA THR A 609 3.98 -1.34 -23.20
C THR A 609 2.88 -1.18 -22.15
N GLY A 610 3.15 -0.46 -21.06
CA GLY A 610 2.27 -0.39 -19.90
C GLY A 610 2.23 -1.68 -19.07
N GLU A 611 3.08 -2.67 -19.38
CA GLU A 611 3.15 -3.94 -18.65
C GLU A 611 3.53 -3.73 -17.18
N ARG A 612 3.03 -4.60 -16.33
CA ARG A 612 3.28 -4.61 -14.88
C ARG A 612 4.66 -5.14 -14.56
N LEU A 613 5.47 -4.37 -13.83
CA LEU A 613 6.82 -4.73 -13.44
C LEU A 613 6.95 -4.81 -11.90
N GLN A 614 7.93 -5.58 -11.43
CA GLN A 614 8.35 -5.72 -10.04
C GLN A 614 7.23 -6.15 -9.08
N ALA A 615 7.13 -5.56 -7.87
CA ALA A 615 6.20 -5.97 -6.84
C ALA A 615 4.74 -5.62 -7.17
N SER A 616 3.82 -6.56 -6.91
CA SER A 616 2.37 -6.31 -6.98
C SER A 616 1.84 -5.76 -5.65
N HIS A 617 0.59 -5.29 -5.64
CA HIS A 617 -0.08 -4.71 -4.45
C HIS A 617 0.73 -3.56 -3.84
N PHE A 618 1.18 -2.64 -4.66
CA PHE A 618 2.18 -1.65 -4.28
C PHE A 618 1.55 -0.34 -3.81
N SER A 619 1.74 -0.01 -2.53
CA SER A 619 1.14 1.15 -1.85
C SER A 619 1.59 2.49 -2.43
N TRP A 620 2.84 2.60 -2.86
CA TRP A 620 3.40 3.78 -3.47
C TRP A 620 2.65 4.21 -4.74
N SER A 621 2.51 3.28 -5.67
CA SER A 621 1.75 3.51 -6.91
C SER A 621 0.27 3.79 -6.61
N ALA A 622 -0.32 3.06 -5.66
CA ALA A 622 -1.71 3.26 -5.23
C ALA A 622 -1.93 4.67 -4.67
N SER A 623 -1.00 5.19 -3.86
CA SER A 623 -1.08 6.54 -3.30
C SER A 623 -1.16 7.61 -4.39
N HIS A 624 -0.31 7.49 -5.41
CA HIS A 624 -0.24 8.49 -6.48
C HIS A 624 -1.40 8.37 -7.47
N LEU A 625 -1.87 7.14 -7.75
CA LEU A 625 -3.09 6.94 -8.54
C LEU A 625 -4.32 7.57 -7.88
N LEU A 626 -4.42 7.48 -6.54
CA LEU A 626 -5.51 8.13 -5.81
C LEU A 626 -5.42 9.66 -5.90
N MET A 627 -4.22 10.23 -5.78
CA MET A 627 -4.03 11.68 -5.92
C MET A 627 -4.24 12.15 -7.37
N MET A 628 -3.84 11.38 -8.39
CA MET A 628 -4.15 11.65 -9.79
C MET A 628 -5.66 11.63 -10.06
N TYR A 629 -6.39 10.68 -9.46
CA TYR A 629 -7.85 10.61 -9.57
C TYR A 629 -8.52 11.86 -8.97
N GLU A 630 -8.05 12.31 -7.81
CA GLU A 630 -8.57 13.51 -7.17
C GLU A 630 -8.33 14.78 -8.01
N ASP A 631 -7.12 14.90 -8.57
CA ASP A 631 -6.70 16.07 -9.36
C ASP A 631 -7.32 16.12 -10.77
N TYR A 632 -7.80 15.00 -11.30
CA TYR A 632 -8.36 14.90 -12.65
C TYR A 632 -9.60 15.79 -12.82
N ARG A 633 -9.65 16.54 -13.90
CA ARG A 633 -10.75 17.42 -14.26
C ARG A 633 -11.22 17.07 -15.67
N LYS A 634 -12.51 16.94 -15.85
CA LYS A 634 -13.12 16.76 -17.18
C LYS A 634 -12.98 18.02 -18.03
#